data_d7a62f629ff5cebb29de69567bab1f6b
#
_entry.id   d7a62f629ff5cebb29de69567bab1f6b
#
_cell.length_a   1.000
_cell.length_b   1.000
_cell.length_c   1.000
_cell.angle_alpha   90.00
_cell.angle_beta   90.00
_cell.angle_gamma   90.00
#
_symmetry.space_group_name_H-M   'P 1'
#
loop_
_entity.id
_entity.type
_entity.pdbx_description
1 polymer ?
#
loop_
_entity_poly.entity_id
_entity_poly.type
_entity_poly.pdbx_seq_one_letter_code
_entity_poly.pdbx_strand_id
1 'polypeptide(L)'
;VAPHFGDLDRMVARRVIRVLTVYGPGRYFLENGPQGTVHAYASKLENIVNEAFSTGLLRVQVAVIPVARDQLFPALQSGHGDIVMAGTTVTQSRRAQVDFTDPVSKPLKEVLITGPSAPVLNTLSDLSGKTIYVRLSSSYAESVQQLNRQLLEQGLNGIRIEAIDEALEDE
;
A
#
# COMPACT_ATOMS: atom_id res chain seq x y z
N VAL A 1 6.79 10.41 17.63
CA VAL A 1 5.56 9.90 18.28
C VAL A 1 5.92 8.57 18.93
N ALA A 2 5.52 8.36 20.19
CA ALA A 2 5.78 7.09 20.89
C ALA A 2 5.05 5.93 20.19
N PRO A 3 5.66 4.73 20.10
CA PRO A 3 4.99 3.57 19.55
C PRO A 3 3.84 3.11 20.47
N HIS A 4 2.75 2.68 19.86
CA HIS A 4 1.60 2.09 20.58
C HIS A 4 1.17 0.82 19.87
N PHE A 5 0.82 -0.18 20.65
CA PHE A 5 0.35 -1.48 20.19
C PHE A 5 -0.98 -1.84 20.85
N GLY A 6 -1.72 -2.75 20.28
CA GLY A 6 -2.97 -3.30 20.82
C GLY A 6 -4.12 -3.15 19.83
N ASP A 7 -5.19 -3.86 20.13
CA ASP A 7 -6.40 -3.93 19.33
C ASP A 7 -7.31 -2.70 19.52
N LEU A 8 -8.49 -2.76 18.94
CA LEU A 8 -9.45 -1.66 18.92
C LEU A 8 -9.81 -1.13 20.33
N ASP A 9 -9.90 -1.98 21.32
CA ASP A 9 -10.13 -1.59 22.72
C ASP A 9 -9.07 -0.61 23.25
N ARG A 10 -7.79 -0.89 22.93
CA ARG A 10 -6.66 -0.03 23.28
C ARG A 10 -6.68 1.28 22.49
N MET A 11 -7.08 1.23 21.21
CA MET A 11 -7.24 2.42 20.38
C MET A 11 -8.35 3.32 20.92
N VAL A 12 -9.48 2.75 21.30
CA VAL A 12 -10.61 3.47 21.91
C VAL A 12 -10.22 4.06 23.26
N ALA A 13 -9.52 3.29 24.11
CA ALA A 13 -9.07 3.77 25.41
C ALA A 13 -8.15 5.00 25.33
N ARG A 14 -7.24 5.04 24.36
CA ARG A 14 -6.37 6.21 24.10
C ARG A 14 -7.01 7.29 23.23
N ARG A 15 -8.24 7.05 22.71
CA ARG A 15 -9.06 7.98 21.91
C ARG A 15 -8.44 8.41 20.59
N VAL A 16 -7.55 7.61 20.03
CA VAL A 16 -6.91 7.88 18.73
C VAL A 16 -6.70 6.57 17.98
N ILE A 17 -7.15 6.54 16.72
CA ILE A 17 -6.82 5.52 15.72
C ILE A 17 -5.92 6.19 14.69
N ARG A 18 -4.76 5.62 14.41
CA ARG A 18 -3.77 6.16 13.48
C ARG A 18 -3.81 5.39 12.18
N VAL A 19 -4.18 6.08 11.11
CA VAL A 19 -4.26 5.51 9.76
C VAL A 19 -3.03 5.93 8.97
N LEU A 20 -2.17 4.98 8.62
CA LEU A 20 -1.04 5.19 7.72
C LEU A 20 -1.52 5.17 6.27
N THR A 21 -1.06 6.13 5.48
CA THR A 21 -1.35 6.20 4.06
C THR A 21 -0.18 6.84 3.29
N VAL A 22 -0.28 6.87 1.96
CA VAL A 22 0.63 7.65 1.12
C VAL A 22 -0.02 8.96 0.71
N TYR A 23 0.78 10.01 0.63
CA TYR A 23 0.35 11.31 0.12
C TYR A 23 0.27 11.25 -1.40
N GLY A 24 -0.84 11.68 -1.97
CA GLY A 24 -1.02 11.75 -3.41
C GLY A 24 -2.44 12.11 -3.82
N PRO A 25 -2.61 12.64 -5.04
CA PRO A 25 -3.92 12.99 -5.61
C PRO A 25 -4.90 11.81 -5.52
N GLY A 26 -6.15 12.11 -5.26
CA GLY A 26 -7.24 11.12 -5.14
C GLY A 26 -7.19 10.23 -3.90
N ARG A 27 -6.03 10.02 -3.26
CA ARG A 27 -5.87 9.20 -2.04
C ARG A 27 -5.99 10.04 -0.78
N TYR A 28 -4.93 10.82 -0.49
CA TYR A 28 -4.88 11.76 0.61
C TYR A 28 -4.00 12.94 0.24
N PHE A 29 -4.53 14.13 0.25
CA PHE A 29 -3.82 15.38 -0.06
C PHE A 29 -4.42 16.54 0.73
N LEU A 30 -3.71 17.65 0.75
CA LEU A 30 -4.10 18.87 1.47
C LEU A 30 -4.39 19.97 0.47
N GLU A 31 -5.68 20.35 0.36
CA GLU A 31 -6.14 21.51 -0.42
C GLU A 31 -7.31 22.14 0.34
N ASN A 32 -7.06 23.27 1.00
CA ASN A 32 -8.01 23.90 1.93
C ASN A 32 -8.47 22.95 3.07
N GLY A 33 -7.66 21.97 3.42
CA GLY A 33 -7.90 20.93 4.39
C GLY A 33 -7.65 19.52 3.82
N PRO A 34 -7.76 18.47 4.65
CA PRO A 34 -7.57 17.09 4.22
C PRO A 34 -8.64 16.66 3.23
N GLN A 35 -8.23 16.00 2.14
CA GLN A 35 -9.10 15.51 1.09
C GLN A 35 -8.65 14.11 0.60
N GLY A 36 -9.47 13.50 -0.26
CA GLY A 36 -9.22 12.23 -0.89
C GLY A 36 -10.00 11.07 -0.27
N THR A 37 -9.91 9.91 -0.92
CA THR A 37 -10.67 8.72 -0.54
C THR A 37 -10.32 8.22 0.86
N VAL A 38 -9.05 8.28 1.25
CA VAL A 38 -8.60 7.86 2.59
C VAL A 38 -9.16 8.78 3.68
N HIS A 39 -9.22 10.10 3.43
CA HIS A 39 -9.86 11.01 4.37
C HIS A 39 -11.34 10.70 4.56
N ALA A 40 -12.07 10.42 3.48
CA ALA A 40 -13.48 10.05 3.55
C ALA A 40 -13.69 8.74 4.32
N TYR A 41 -12.86 7.71 4.09
CA TYR A 41 -12.93 6.45 4.84
C TYR A 41 -12.54 6.62 6.31
N ALA A 42 -11.52 7.42 6.62
CA ALA A 42 -11.11 7.73 7.98
C ALA A 42 -12.24 8.42 8.76
N SER A 43 -12.89 9.41 8.16
CA SER A 43 -14.05 10.11 8.75
C SER A 43 -15.24 9.17 8.98
N LYS A 44 -15.49 8.25 8.05
CA LYS A 44 -16.53 7.24 8.22
C LYS A 44 -16.20 6.25 9.33
N LEU A 45 -14.95 5.78 9.40
CA LEU A 45 -14.46 4.92 10.47
C LEU A 45 -14.61 5.59 11.85
N GLU A 46 -14.25 6.88 11.93
CA GLU A 46 -14.41 7.65 13.17
C GLU A 46 -15.85 7.66 13.65
N ASN A 47 -16.80 7.90 12.76
CA ASN A 47 -18.23 7.89 13.12
C ASN A 47 -18.68 6.50 13.57
N ILE A 48 -18.35 5.44 12.84
CA ILE A 48 -18.72 4.06 13.17
C ILE A 48 -18.19 3.67 14.55
N VAL A 49 -16.92 3.97 14.84
CA VAL A 49 -16.31 3.66 16.14
C VAL A 49 -17.00 4.43 17.27
N ASN A 50 -17.24 5.72 17.06
CA ASN A 50 -17.89 6.54 18.10
C ASN A 50 -19.33 6.13 18.39
N GLU A 51 -20.07 5.68 17.38
CA GLU A 51 -21.40 5.12 17.55
C GLU A 51 -21.36 3.77 18.27
N ALA A 52 -20.51 2.84 17.80
CA ALA A 52 -20.39 1.49 18.35
C ALA A 52 -19.99 1.49 19.84
N PHE A 53 -19.11 2.40 20.24
CA PHE A 53 -18.61 2.51 21.61
C PHE A 53 -19.35 3.56 22.46
N SER A 54 -20.37 4.22 21.91
CA SER A 54 -21.16 5.25 22.61
C SER A 54 -20.29 6.30 23.32
N THR A 55 -19.28 6.81 22.66
CA THR A 55 -18.20 7.62 23.27
C THR A 55 -18.65 8.99 23.80
N GLY A 56 -19.84 9.45 23.45
CA GLY A 56 -20.41 10.72 23.94
C GLY A 56 -19.56 11.94 23.55
N LEU A 57 -19.28 12.80 24.53
CA LEU A 57 -18.50 14.03 24.33
C LEU A 57 -17.01 13.76 24.11
N LEU A 58 -16.50 12.64 24.60
CA LEU A 58 -15.09 12.29 24.52
C LEU A 58 -14.85 11.33 23.35
N ARG A 59 -14.93 11.85 22.15
CA ARG A 59 -14.82 11.08 20.91
C ARG A 59 -13.43 10.47 20.69
N VAL A 60 -13.42 9.33 20.05
CA VAL A 60 -12.23 8.76 19.41
C VAL A 60 -11.99 9.52 18.11
N GLN A 61 -10.77 9.94 17.85
CA GLN A 61 -10.37 10.61 16.62
C GLN A 61 -9.61 9.65 15.70
N VAL A 62 -9.81 9.75 14.40
CA VAL A 62 -9.03 9.03 13.40
C VAL A 62 -8.02 9.97 12.76
N ALA A 63 -6.75 9.81 13.10
CA ALA A 63 -5.65 10.62 12.58
C ALA A 63 -5.04 9.95 11.34
N VAL A 64 -5.05 10.64 10.20
CA VAL A 64 -4.39 10.17 8.97
C VAL A 64 -2.94 10.65 8.97
N ILE A 65 -2.01 9.73 8.83
CA ILE A 65 -0.56 9.97 8.88
C ILE A 65 0.04 9.53 7.53
N PRO A 66 0.39 10.48 6.65
CA PRO A 66 1.05 10.15 5.41
C PRO A 66 2.51 9.75 5.67
N VAL A 67 2.94 8.65 5.04
CA VAL A 67 4.32 8.14 5.04
C VAL A 67 4.70 7.71 3.64
N ALA A 68 5.98 7.51 3.36
CA ALA A 68 6.43 6.93 2.11
C ALA A 68 5.92 5.48 1.98
N ARG A 69 5.72 5.00 0.76
CA ARG A 69 5.08 3.71 0.51
C ARG A 69 5.86 2.54 1.10
N ASP A 70 7.18 2.57 1.00
CA ASP A 70 8.10 1.59 1.61
C ASP A 70 8.05 1.58 3.14
N GLN A 71 7.59 2.67 3.76
CA GLN A 71 7.47 2.82 5.21
C GLN A 71 6.13 2.36 5.79
N LEU A 72 5.13 2.03 4.97
CA LEU A 72 3.78 1.66 5.45
C LEU A 72 3.82 0.48 6.42
N PHE A 73 4.41 -0.65 6.03
CA PHE A 73 4.49 -1.83 6.89
C PHE A 73 5.52 -1.70 8.02
N PRO A 74 6.73 -1.17 7.79
CA PRO A 74 7.65 -0.89 8.90
C PRO A 74 7.05 0.01 9.97
N ALA A 75 6.35 1.08 9.59
CA ALA A 75 5.70 1.98 10.54
C ALA A 75 4.53 1.30 11.30
N LEU A 76 3.75 0.45 10.61
CA LEU A 76 2.69 -0.34 11.25
C LEU A 76 3.28 -1.31 12.28
N GLN A 77 4.28 -2.11 11.88
CA GLN A 77 4.95 -3.10 12.73
C GLN A 77 5.68 -2.48 13.92
N SER A 78 6.20 -1.28 13.77
CA SER A 78 6.85 -0.55 14.86
C SER A 78 5.89 0.26 15.74
N GLY A 79 4.57 0.12 15.54
CA GLY A 79 3.57 0.77 16.38
C GLY A 79 3.40 2.27 16.15
N HIS A 80 3.82 2.80 15.00
CA HIS A 80 3.63 4.21 14.63
C HIS A 80 2.29 4.46 13.92
N GLY A 81 1.58 3.41 13.55
CA GLY A 81 0.22 3.40 13.03
C GLY A 81 -0.54 2.18 13.51
N ASP A 82 -1.86 2.20 13.32
CA ASP A 82 -2.76 1.13 13.75
C ASP A 82 -3.37 0.41 12.55
N ILE A 83 -3.59 1.15 11.45
CA ILE A 83 -4.21 0.66 10.23
C ILE A 83 -3.45 1.26 9.03
N VAL A 84 -3.30 0.49 7.96
CA VAL A 84 -2.84 1.00 6.65
C VAL A 84 -4.03 1.12 5.70
N MET A 85 -4.26 2.30 5.16
CA MET A 85 -5.25 2.57 4.10
C MET A 85 -4.53 3.18 2.89
N ALA A 86 -3.91 2.34 2.06
CA ALA A 86 -3.09 2.81 0.93
C ALA A 86 -3.30 2.02 -0.37
N GLY A 87 -4.37 1.21 -0.45
CA GLY A 87 -4.63 0.36 -1.62
C GLY A 87 -3.52 -0.66 -1.85
N THR A 88 -3.00 -1.25 -0.78
CA THR A 88 -1.93 -2.24 -0.85
C THR A 88 -2.44 -3.57 -1.38
N THR A 89 -1.72 -4.15 -2.34
CA THR A 89 -2.01 -5.49 -2.87
C THR A 89 -1.72 -6.54 -1.81
N VAL A 90 -2.64 -7.49 -1.66
CA VAL A 90 -2.47 -8.64 -0.77
C VAL A 90 -1.58 -9.68 -1.47
N THR A 91 -0.39 -9.93 -0.92
CA THR A 91 0.52 -10.99 -1.37
C THR A 91 0.83 -11.94 -0.23
N GLN A 92 1.35 -13.14 -0.55
CA GLN A 92 1.73 -14.11 0.47
C GLN A 92 2.86 -13.57 1.38
N SER A 93 3.83 -12.87 0.79
CA SER A 93 4.93 -12.27 1.55
C SER A 93 4.46 -11.20 2.53
N ARG A 94 3.45 -10.40 2.13
CA ARG A 94 2.86 -9.36 2.97
C ARG A 94 1.95 -9.92 4.05
N ARG A 95 1.19 -10.99 3.76
CA ARG A 95 0.40 -11.72 4.78
C ARG A 95 1.26 -12.33 5.89
N ALA A 96 2.52 -12.63 5.61
CA ALA A 96 3.46 -13.08 6.64
C ALA A 96 3.94 -11.96 7.57
N GLN A 97 3.69 -10.71 7.21
CA GLN A 97 4.17 -9.53 7.93
C GLN A 97 3.05 -8.79 8.67
N VAL A 98 1.86 -8.73 8.07
CA VAL A 98 0.70 -7.99 8.60
C VAL A 98 -0.60 -8.70 8.25
N ASP A 99 -1.63 -8.49 9.05
CA ASP A 99 -2.97 -8.95 8.77
C ASP A 99 -3.67 -8.01 7.76
N PHE A 100 -4.55 -8.61 6.96
CA PHE A 100 -5.34 -7.88 5.97
C PHE A 100 -6.84 -8.08 6.26
N THR A 101 -7.61 -7.04 6.02
CA THR A 101 -9.07 -7.15 5.91
C THR A 101 -9.44 -7.93 4.63
N ASP A 102 -10.72 -8.24 4.47
CA ASP A 102 -11.22 -8.73 3.20
C ASP A 102 -10.90 -7.73 2.07
N PRO A 103 -10.56 -8.22 0.87
CA PRO A 103 -10.25 -7.37 -0.26
C PRO A 103 -11.45 -6.48 -0.65
N VAL A 104 -11.21 -5.19 -0.84
CA VAL A 104 -12.25 -4.23 -1.27
C VAL A 104 -12.57 -4.31 -2.76
N SER A 105 -11.79 -5.06 -3.54
CA SER A 105 -11.97 -5.25 -4.98
C SER A 105 -11.72 -6.70 -5.39
N LYS A 106 -12.23 -7.07 -6.56
CA LYS A 106 -11.87 -8.33 -7.21
C LYS A 106 -10.38 -8.32 -7.59
N PRO A 107 -9.74 -9.50 -7.74
CA PRO A 107 -8.37 -9.58 -8.24
C PRO A 107 -8.21 -8.82 -9.56
N LEU A 108 -7.19 -7.98 -9.65
CA LEU A 108 -6.83 -7.22 -10.84
C LEU A 108 -5.61 -7.86 -11.48
N LYS A 109 -5.49 -7.69 -12.79
CA LYS A 109 -4.28 -8.07 -13.53
C LYS A 109 -3.31 -6.92 -13.52
N GLU A 110 -2.03 -7.23 -13.27
CA GLU A 110 -0.95 -6.29 -13.49
C GLU A 110 -0.73 -6.12 -15.00
N VAL A 111 -0.42 -4.92 -15.41
CA VAL A 111 -0.13 -4.59 -16.82
C VAL A 111 1.24 -3.97 -16.94
N LEU A 112 1.93 -4.27 -18.03
CA LEU A 112 3.19 -3.63 -18.38
C LEU A 112 2.90 -2.42 -19.28
N ILE A 113 3.43 -1.27 -18.90
CA ILE A 113 3.38 -0.06 -19.71
C ILE A 113 4.72 0.07 -20.45
N THR A 114 4.64 0.31 -21.75
CA THR A 114 5.82 0.48 -22.59
C THR A 114 5.83 1.84 -23.27
N GLY A 115 7.01 2.39 -23.51
CA GLY A 115 7.16 3.61 -24.30
C GLY A 115 6.86 3.41 -25.78
N PRO A 116 6.65 4.48 -26.56
CA PRO A 116 6.24 4.40 -27.96
C PRO A 116 7.29 3.75 -28.88
N SER A 117 8.54 3.70 -28.47
CA SER A 117 9.64 3.06 -29.21
C SER A 117 9.96 1.64 -28.71
N ALA A 118 9.19 1.10 -27.76
CA ALA A 118 9.42 -0.24 -27.25
C ALA A 118 9.06 -1.29 -28.30
N PRO A 119 9.76 -2.43 -28.33
CA PRO A 119 9.39 -3.55 -29.20
C PRO A 119 8.01 -4.09 -28.81
N VAL A 120 7.33 -4.67 -29.78
CA VAL A 120 6.08 -5.39 -29.51
C VAL A 120 6.39 -6.60 -28.64
N LEU A 121 5.67 -6.74 -27.54
CA LEU A 121 5.75 -7.86 -26.61
C LEU A 121 4.42 -8.63 -26.68
N ASN A 122 4.50 -9.92 -27.02
CA ASN A 122 3.33 -10.76 -27.16
C ASN A 122 3.18 -11.76 -26.00
N THR A 123 4.31 -12.13 -25.38
CA THR A 123 4.40 -13.10 -24.30
C THR A 123 5.27 -12.58 -23.17
N LEU A 124 5.14 -13.19 -21.99
CA LEU A 124 6.02 -12.87 -20.86
C LEU A 124 7.48 -13.24 -21.13
N SER A 125 7.74 -14.23 -21.99
CA SER A 125 9.11 -14.62 -22.37
C SER A 125 9.82 -13.55 -23.22
N ASP A 126 9.10 -12.65 -23.88
CA ASP A 126 9.67 -11.54 -24.64
C ASP A 126 10.35 -10.50 -23.73
N LEU A 127 10.11 -10.60 -22.42
CA LEU A 127 10.77 -9.78 -21.39
C LEU A 127 12.19 -10.27 -21.06
N SER A 128 12.58 -11.45 -21.54
CA SER A 128 13.93 -11.98 -21.35
C SER A 128 15.01 -10.98 -21.78
N GLY A 129 15.93 -10.66 -20.87
CA GLY A 129 17.02 -9.71 -21.10
C GLY A 129 16.58 -8.23 -21.20
N LYS A 130 15.30 -7.91 -21.04
CA LYS A 130 14.80 -6.53 -21.03
C LYS A 130 15.02 -5.88 -19.66
N THR A 131 14.91 -4.55 -19.64
CA THR A 131 14.93 -3.77 -18.39
C THR A 131 13.53 -3.34 -18.03
N ILE A 132 13.14 -3.53 -16.76
CA ILE A 132 11.90 -3.06 -16.17
C ILE A 132 12.23 -2.12 -15.02
N TYR A 133 11.59 -0.95 -15.03
CA TYR A 133 11.68 0.06 -13.98
C TYR A 133 10.52 -0.12 -13.02
N VAL A 134 10.80 -0.26 -11.74
CA VAL A 134 9.76 -0.54 -10.74
C VAL A 134 10.21 -0.10 -9.35
N ARG A 135 9.27 0.32 -8.50
CA ARG A 135 9.55 0.52 -7.07
C ARG A 135 9.75 -0.83 -6.40
N LEU A 136 10.86 -0.96 -5.65
CA LEU A 136 11.21 -2.24 -5.02
C LEU A 136 10.24 -2.65 -3.91
N SER A 137 9.57 -1.69 -3.26
CA SER A 137 8.54 -1.96 -2.25
C SER A 137 7.19 -2.41 -2.82
N SER A 138 7.01 -2.35 -4.16
CA SER A 138 5.74 -2.66 -4.81
C SER A 138 5.50 -4.16 -4.98
N SER A 139 4.22 -4.57 -5.09
CA SER A 139 3.86 -5.93 -5.50
C SER A 139 4.30 -6.26 -6.93
N TYR A 140 4.46 -5.24 -7.77
CA TYR A 140 4.99 -5.40 -9.12
C TYR A 140 6.43 -5.92 -9.12
N ALA A 141 7.27 -5.44 -8.20
CA ALA A 141 8.63 -5.96 -8.03
C ALA A 141 8.62 -7.45 -7.61
N GLU A 142 7.71 -7.84 -6.72
CA GLU A 142 7.53 -9.24 -6.33
C GLU A 142 7.17 -10.11 -7.56
N SER A 143 6.22 -9.62 -8.39
CA SER A 143 5.78 -10.32 -9.61
C SER A 143 6.89 -10.43 -10.66
N VAL A 144 7.66 -9.35 -10.89
CA VAL A 144 8.80 -9.36 -11.82
C VAL A 144 9.90 -10.29 -11.34
N GLN A 145 10.19 -10.33 -10.05
CA GLN A 145 11.15 -11.27 -9.47
C GLN A 145 10.70 -12.74 -9.61
N GLN A 146 9.40 -13.01 -9.47
CA GLN A 146 8.85 -14.33 -9.69
C GLN A 146 8.98 -14.75 -11.16
N LEU A 147 8.60 -13.86 -12.09
CA LEU A 147 8.77 -14.08 -13.52
C LEU A 147 10.24 -14.31 -13.87
N ASN A 148 11.14 -13.56 -13.27
CA ASN A 148 12.58 -13.68 -13.50
C ASN A 148 13.10 -15.08 -13.16
N ARG A 149 12.64 -15.67 -12.04
CA ARG A 149 12.97 -17.06 -11.69
C ARG A 149 12.48 -18.04 -12.76
N GLN A 150 11.23 -17.86 -13.23
CA GLN A 150 10.66 -18.73 -14.28
C GLN A 150 11.44 -18.66 -15.60
N LEU A 151 11.87 -17.47 -16.02
CA LEU A 151 12.67 -17.28 -17.22
C LEU A 151 14.02 -18.00 -17.12
N LEU A 152 14.69 -17.86 -15.98
CA LEU A 152 15.97 -18.52 -15.73
C LEU A 152 15.83 -20.06 -15.71
N GLU A 153 14.76 -20.60 -15.13
CA GLU A 153 14.46 -22.03 -15.16
C GLU A 153 14.22 -22.57 -16.59
N GLN A 154 13.73 -21.70 -17.48
CA GLN A 154 13.55 -22.01 -18.90
C GLN A 154 14.84 -21.83 -19.73
N GLY A 155 15.96 -21.47 -19.10
CA GLY A 155 17.23 -21.19 -19.79
C GLY A 155 17.27 -19.87 -20.53
N LEU A 156 16.32 -18.95 -20.27
CA LEU A 156 16.25 -17.63 -20.83
C LEU A 156 17.06 -16.62 -19.96
N ASN A 157 17.37 -15.46 -20.56
CA ASN A 157 18.02 -14.38 -19.79
C ASN A 157 17.06 -13.77 -18.80
N GLY A 158 17.57 -13.40 -17.63
CA GLY A 158 16.79 -12.69 -16.63
C GLY A 158 16.41 -11.26 -17.06
N ILE A 159 15.31 -10.77 -16.50
CA ILE A 159 14.91 -9.36 -16.58
C ILE A 159 15.87 -8.52 -15.71
N ARG A 160 16.33 -7.40 -16.22
CA ARG A 160 17.05 -6.42 -15.42
C ARG A 160 16.05 -5.52 -14.70
N ILE A 161 16.06 -5.55 -13.38
CA ILE A 161 15.18 -4.73 -12.56
C ILE A 161 15.93 -3.47 -12.14
N GLU A 162 15.42 -2.32 -12.55
CA GLU A 162 15.95 -1.01 -12.18
C GLU A 162 14.98 -0.35 -11.19
N ALA A 163 15.52 0.04 -10.04
CA ALA A 163 14.74 0.70 -9.01
C ALA A 163 14.39 2.13 -9.42
N ILE A 164 13.14 2.52 -9.19
CA ILE A 164 12.70 3.91 -9.25
C ILE A 164 12.44 4.43 -7.83
N ASP A 165 12.36 5.76 -7.70
CA ASP A 165 12.14 6.43 -6.42
C ASP A 165 10.84 5.96 -5.77
N GLU A 166 10.90 5.61 -4.48
CA GLU A 166 9.74 5.16 -3.69
C GLU A 166 8.68 6.24 -3.45
N ALA A 167 9.04 7.51 -3.66
CA ALA A 167 8.11 8.62 -3.59
C ALA A 167 7.26 8.81 -4.86
N LEU A 168 7.64 8.16 -5.98
CA LEU A 168 6.83 8.18 -7.20
C LEU A 168 5.61 7.29 -7.00
N GLU A 169 4.42 7.86 -7.13
CA GLU A 169 3.18 7.11 -7.17
C GLU A 169 2.85 6.67 -8.61
N ASP A 170 2.12 5.56 -8.72
CA ASP A 170 1.63 5.06 -10.01
C ASP A 170 0.40 5.90 -10.41
N GLU A 171 0.60 6.94 -11.22
CA GLU A 171 -0.44 7.76 -11.83
C GLU A 171 -0.79 7.29 -13.25
#